data_43a2c0767f316dfa197844a9e7dee825
#
_entry.id   43a2c0767f316dfa197844a9e7dee825
#
_cell.length_a   1.000
_cell.length_b   1.000
_cell.length_c   1.000
_cell.angle_alpha   90.00
_cell.angle_beta   90.00
_cell.angle_gamma   90.00
#
_symmetry.space_group_name_H-M   'P 1'
#
loop_
_entity.id
_entity.type
_entity.pdbx_description
1 polymer ?
#
loop_
_entity_poly.entity_id
_entity_poly.type
_entity_poly.pdbx_seq_one_letter_code
_entity_poly.pdbx_strand_id
1 'polypeptide(L)'
;MIEYVVKRDGSTEKFDPVKLNKWAEYATAVGGNWSEIAQKTFKRLQNYCKTTDIHDTMVSVCLAKQSLEYSRVASRLEFAEIRKGMQYKLGFDDRKDFKTIYAKLIEIGVWDKNSLPEYSEKIEQMYAEIITVRLDYWQVKQWVEKYAVKVDGVVVETPHIGYMGLALALFGDTDEAREYAMCLAQGKINLPTPALNGLRNGDWDTISCCVISAGDNVESIGAANYLAYRMTAKKAGIGIEYTTRSKGDSVKQGRIEHLGKHPILKTLDREVKTMTQITRGGNATATILCIDPEIENLILV
;
A
#
# COMPACT_ATOMS: atom_id res chain seq x y z
N MET A 1 -0.89 -28.16 -23.53
CA MET A 1 -0.60 -28.81 -22.21
C MET A 1 0.69 -28.22 -21.68
N ILE A 2 0.79 -27.96 -20.39
CA ILE A 2 2.02 -27.39 -19.79
C ILE A 2 3.08 -28.48 -19.68
N GLU A 3 4.30 -28.23 -20.15
CA GLU A 3 5.45 -29.12 -20.06
C GLU A 3 6.60 -28.49 -19.31
N TYR A 4 6.77 -27.17 -19.40
CA TYR A 4 7.86 -26.41 -18.81
C TYR A 4 7.35 -25.15 -18.12
N VAL A 5 8.08 -24.73 -17.08
CA VAL A 5 7.86 -23.48 -16.33
C VAL A 5 9.14 -22.66 -16.24
N VAL A 6 9.01 -21.37 -16.12
CA VAL A 6 10.12 -20.43 -15.93
C VAL A 6 10.20 -20.05 -14.45
N LYS A 7 11.36 -20.24 -13.83
CA LYS A 7 11.64 -19.84 -12.45
C LYS A 7 11.93 -18.36 -12.32
N ARG A 8 12.00 -17.85 -11.10
CA ARG A 8 12.34 -16.45 -10.79
C ARG A 8 13.74 -16.05 -11.26
N ASP A 9 14.69 -16.96 -11.27
CA ASP A 9 16.06 -16.76 -11.79
C ASP A 9 16.15 -16.80 -13.32
N GLY A 10 15.01 -16.98 -14.00
CA GLY A 10 14.93 -17.11 -15.45
C GLY A 10 15.22 -18.52 -16.00
N SER A 11 15.63 -19.46 -15.14
CA SER A 11 15.86 -20.85 -15.57
C SER A 11 14.56 -21.57 -15.90
N THR A 12 14.63 -22.52 -16.82
CA THR A 12 13.48 -23.36 -17.22
C THR A 12 13.55 -24.71 -16.52
N GLU A 13 12.41 -25.18 -16.00
CA GLU A 13 12.27 -26.47 -15.34
C GLU A 13 11.09 -27.23 -15.96
N LYS A 14 11.19 -28.56 -16.04
CA LYS A 14 10.05 -29.39 -16.41
C LYS A 14 8.93 -29.24 -15.38
N PHE A 15 7.69 -29.05 -15.86
CA PHE A 15 6.55 -28.93 -14.97
C PHE A 15 6.33 -30.23 -14.18
N ASP A 16 6.19 -30.08 -12.85
CA ASP A 16 5.94 -31.19 -11.95
C ASP A 16 4.55 -31.02 -11.28
N PRO A 17 3.55 -31.84 -11.68
CA PRO A 17 2.23 -31.79 -11.05
C PRO A 17 2.24 -32.05 -9.54
N VAL A 18 3.21 -32.81 -9.04
CA VAL A 18 3.33 -33.12 -7.59
C VAL A 18 3.64 -31.85 -6.82
N LYS A 19 4.48 -30.96 -7.38
CA LYS A 19 4.77 -29.67 -6.75
C LYS A 19 3.51 -28.79 -6.68
N LEU A 20 2.69 -28.77 -7.75
CA LEU A 20 1.43 -28.04 -7.75
C LEU A 20 0.46 -28.59 -6.68
N ASN A 21 0.32 -29.91 -6.61
CA ASN A 21 -0.55 -30.55 -5.62
C ASN A 21 -0.13 -30.24 -4.19
N LYS A 22 1.17 -30.41 -3.88
CA LYS A 22 1.73 -30.06 -2.56
C LYS A 22 1.49 -28.59 -2.18
N TRP A 23 1.54 -27.69 -3.16
CA TRP A 23 1.29 -26.28 -2.94
C TRP A 23 -0.20 -26.01 -2.63
N ALA A 24 -1.12 -26.68 -3.34
CA ALA A 24 -2.54 -26.62 -3.06
C ALA A 24 -2.90 -27.26 -1.70
N GLU A 25 -2.30 -28.41 -1.34
CA GLU A 25 -2.45 -29.06 -0.03
C GLU A 25 -1.97 -28.13 1.11
N TYR A 26 -0.79 -27.51 0.95
CA TYR A 26 -0.30 -26.53 1.92
C TYR A 26 -1.29 -25.38 2.10
N ALA A 27 -1.82 -24.84 1.02
CA ALA A 27 -2.74 -23.71 1.09
C ALA A 27 -4.05 -24.07 1.79
N THR A 28 -4.59 -25.27 1.49
CA THR A 28 -5.88 -25.74 2.02
C THR A 28 -5.82 -26.35 3.42
N ALA A 29 -4.69 -26.33 4.10
CA ALA A 29 -4.61 -26.77 5.51
C ALA A 29 -5.49 -25.95 6.48
N VAL A 30 -6.11 -24.85 6.02
CA VAL A 30 -7.08 -24.02 6.76
C VAL A 30 -8.53 -24.23 6.30
N GLY A 31 -8.77 -25.16 5.38
CA GLY A 31 -10.05 -25.48 4.74
C GLY A 31 -9.94 -25.53 3.22
N GLY A 32 -11.01 -25.96 2.58
CA GLY A 32 -11.10 -26.06 1.13
C GLY A 32 -10.61 -27.39 0.53
N ASN A 33 -10.86 -27.55 -0.78
CA ASN A 33 -10.52 -28.75 -1.51
C ASN A 33 -9.26 -28.51 -2.39
N TRP A 34 -8.12 -29.05 -1.96
CA TRP A 34 -6.86 -28.90 -2.67
C TRP A 34 -6.89 -29.47 -4.09
N SER A 35 -7.52 -30.63 -4.28
CA SER A 35 -7.59 -31.30 -5.58
C SER A 35 -8.36 -30.47 -6.61
N GLU A 36 -9.47 -29.87 -6.21
CA GLU A 36 -10.24 -28.95 -7.06
C GLU A 36 -9.42 -27.72 -7.45
N ILE A 37 -8.71 -27.11 -6.45
CA ILE A 37 -7.86 -25.96 -6.71
C ILE A 37 -6.74 -26.33 -7.68
N ALA A 38 -6.03 -27.43 -7.45
CA ALA A 38 -4.94 -27.88 -8.30
C ALA A 38 -5.43 -28.15 -9.75
N GLN A 39 -6.55 -28.85 -9.91
CA GLN A 39 -7.11 -29.14 -11.23
C GLN A 39 -7.55 -27.88 -11.97
N LYS A 40 -8.25 -26.95 -11.30
CA LYS A 40 -8.69 -25.70 -11.92
C LYS A 40 -7.51 -24.79 -12.26
N THR A 41 -6.49 -24.78 -11.44
CA THR A 41 -5.24 -24.08 -11.73
C THR A 41 -4.56 -24.67 -12.95
N PHE A 42 -4.31 -25.98 -12.95
CA PHE A 42 -3.66 -26.68 -14.06
C PHE A 42 -4.32 -26.40 -15.42
N LYS A 43 -5.66 -26.39 -15.48
CA LYS A 43 -6.41 -26.13 -16.71
C LYS A 43 -6.20 -24.72 -17.29
N ARG A 44 -5.75 -23.77 -16.49
CA ARG A 44 -5.52 -22.37 -16.89
C ARG A 44 -4.07 -22.06 -17.23
N LEU A 45 -3.13 -22.97 -16.90
CA LEU A 45 -1.69 -22.75 -17.11
C LEU A 45 -1.32 -22.96 -18.58
N GLN A 46 -0.41 -22.11 -19.05
CA GLN A 46 0.19 -22.21 -20.36
C GLN A 46 1.61 -22.75 -20.27
N ASN A 47 2.12 -23.33 -21.36
CA ASN A 47 3.51 -23.79 -21.42
C ASN A 47 4.47 -22.60 -21.30
N TYR A 48 5.57 -22.78 -20.58
CA TYR A 48 6.55 -21.73 -20.23
C TYR A 48 5.97 -20.58 -19.38
N CYS A 49 4.85 -20.78 -18.68
CA CYS A 49 4.40 -19.79 -17.70
C CYS A 49 5.40 -19.64 -16.56
N LYS A 50 5.45 -18.45 -15.96
CA LYS A 50 6.30 -18.22 -14.78
C LYS A 50 5.73 -18.93 -13.57
N THR A 51 6.58 -19.29 -12.60
CA THR A 51 6.11 -19.84 -11.32
C THR A 51 5.25 -18.86 -10.54
N THR A 52 5.40 -17.55 -10.76
CA THR A 52 4.51 -16.50 -10.25
C THR A 52 3.12 -16.58 -10.85
N ASP A 53 3.01 -16.88 -12.16
CA ASP A 53 1.71 -17.01 -12.82
C ASP A 53 0.91 -18.19 -12.29
N ILE A 54 1.62 -19.28 -11.88
CA ILE A 54 0.99 -20.43 -11.21
C ILE A 54 0.38 -20.00 -9.88
N HIS A 55 1.13 -19.22 -9.09
CA HIS A 55 0.66 -18.67 -7.83
C HIS A 55 -0.58 -17.78 -8.03
N ASP A 56 -0.50 -16.79 -8.92
CA ASP A 56 -1.59 -15.85 -9.19
C ASP A 56 -2.84 -16.56 -9.72
N THR A 57 -2.65 -17.59 -10.57
CA THR A 57 -3.76 -18.42 -11.07
C THR A 57 -4.42 -19.19 -9.93
N MET A 58 -3.64 -19.76 -9.01
CA MET A 58 -4.17 -20.49 -7.85
C MET A 58 -4.96 -19.57 -6.92
N VAL A 59 -4.44 -18.37 -6.62
CA VAL A 59 -5.14 -17.33 -5.86
C VAL A 59 -6.46 -16.95 -6.55
N SER A 60 -6.43 -16.71 -7.87
CA SER A 60 -7.63 -16.40 -8.66
C SER A 60 -8.69 -17.52 -8.60
N VAL A 61 -8.26 -18.78 -8.64
CA VAL A 61 -9.16 -19.94 -8.48
C VAL A 61 -9.82 -19.96 -7.10
N CYS A 62 -9.07 -19.64 -6.04
CA CYS A 62 -9.61 -19.56 -4.69
C CYS A 62 -10.64 -18.42 -4.57
N LEU A 63 -10.30 -17.22 -5.03
CA LEU A 63 -11.16 -16.04 -4.92
C LEU A 63 -12.46 -16.18 -5.74
N ALA A 64 -12.43 -16.89 -6.86
CA ALA A 64 -13.62 -17.18 -7.66
C ALA A 64 -14.69 -17.99 -6.90
N LYS A 65 -14.35 -18.60 -5.76
CA LYS A 65 -15.29 -19.31 -4.90
C LYS A 65 -16.15 -18.37 -4.03
N GLN A 66 -15.77 -17.11 -3.90
CA GLN A 66 -16.50 -16.08 -3.15
C GLN A 66 -16.88 -16.50 -1.71
N SER A 67 -16.01 -17.24 -1.03
CA SER A 67 -16.22 -17.70 0.33
C SER A 67 -15.08 -17.30 1.26
N LEU A 68 -15.38 -17.12 2.55
CA LEU A 68 -14.39 -16.78 3.56
C LEU A 68 -13.32 -17.87 3.71
N GLU A 69 -13.73 -19.13 3.60
CA GLU A 69 -12.81 -20.28 3.64
C GLU A 69 -11.75 -20.17 2.55
N TYR A 70 -12.15 -19.95 1.30
CA TYR A 70 -11.22 -19.82 0.18
C TYR A 70 -10.46 -18.48 0.18
N SER A 71 -10.99 -17.42 0.78
CA SER A 71 -10.24 -16.20 1.07
C SER A 71 -9.07 -16.49 2.03
N ARG A 72 -9.27 -17.32 3.04
CA ARG A 72 -8.19 -17.76 3.95
C ARG A 72 -7.14 -18.63 3.26
N VAL A 73 -7.57 -19.49 2.33
CA VAL A 73 -6.63 -20.26 1.48
C VAL A 73 -5.78 -19.31 0.63
N ALA A 74 -6.40 -18.32 -0.01
CA ALA A 74 -5.69 -17.30 -0.79
C ALA A 74 -4.72 -16.48 0.07
N SER A 75 -5.12 -16.11 1.31
CA SER A 75 -4.23 -15.44 2.28
C SER A 75 -2.97 -16.25 2.57
N ARG A 76 -3.11 -17.56 2.80
CA ARG A 76 -1.94 -18.45 3.01
C ARG A 76 -1.01 -18.50 1.82
N LEU A 77 -1.56 -18.48 0.61
CA LEU A 77 -0.76 -18.40 -0.61
C LEU A 77 0.06 -17.10 -0.66
N GLU A 78 -0.56 -15.96 -0.38
CA GLU A 78 0.13 -14.67 -0.35
C GLU A 78 1.23 -14.64 0.73
N PHE A 79 0.96 -15.13 1.93
CA PHE A 79 2.00 -15.26 2.97
C PHE A 79 3.17 -16.12 2.52
N ALA A 80 2.90 -17.22 1.85
CA ALA A 80 3.95 -18.09 1.35
C ALA A 80 4.79 -17.43 0.25
N GLU A 81 4.17 -16.57 -0.56
CA GLU A 81 4.87 -15.77 -1.57
C GLU A 81 5.78 -14.71 -0.91
N ILE A 82 5.28 -14.00 0.11
CA ILE A 82 6.10 -13.08 0.92
C ILE A 82 7.29 -13.82 1.54
N ARG A 83 7.07 -14.98 2.15
CA ARG A 83 8.12 -15.80 2.76
C ARG A 83 9.21 -16.21 1.78
N LYS A 84 8.83 -16.59 0.56
CA LYS A 84 9.81 -16.87 -0.51
C LYS A 84 10.64 -15.64 -0.86
N GLY A 85 10.01 -14.46 -0.91
CA GLY A 85 10.69 -13.20 -1.13
C GLY A 85 11.69 -12.89 -0.02
N MET A 86 11.27 -13.01 1.24
CA MET A 86 12.13 -12.85 2.42
C MET A 86 13.30 -13.85 2.39
N GLN A 87 13.03 -15.14 2.17
CA GLN A 87 14.06 -16.16 2.07
C GLN A 87 15.09 -15.84 0.98
N TYR A 88 14.63 -15.35 -0.16
CA TYR A 88 15.51 -14.96 -1.28
C TYR A 88 16.39 -13.74 -0.95
N LYS A 89 15.85 -12.73 -0.29
CA LYS A 89 16.52 -11.46 -0.01
C LYS A 89 17.26 -11.43 1.33
N LEU A 90 16.71 -12.07 2.35
CA LEU A 90 17.22 -12.01 3.72
C LEU A 90 17.96 -13.29 4.15
N GLY A 91 17.74 -14.41 3.45
CA GLY A 91 18.24 -15.73 3.82
C GLY A 91 17.36 -16.50 4.83
N PHE A 92 16.27 -15.90 5.29
CA PHE A 92 15.28 -16.49 6.20
C PHE A 92 13.88 -15.85 5.95
N ASP A 93 12.85 -16.34 6.64
CA ASP A 93 11.49 -15.80 6.59
C ASP A 93 10.96 -15.45 7.99
N ASP A 94 9.66 -15.10 8.07
CA ASP A 94 8.97 -14.67 9.30
C ASP A 94 8.82 -15.77 10.37
N ARG A 95 9.28 -17.00 10.12
CA ARG A 95 9.35 -18.10 11.08
C ARG A 95 10.66 -18.09 11.88
N LYS A 96 11.62 -17.23 11.53
CA LYS A 96 12.81 -16.95 12.32
C LYS A 96 12.41 -16.16 13.57
N ASP A 97 13.23 -16.20 14.62
CA ASP A 97 13.01 -15.35 15.80
C ASP A 97 12.95 -13.87 15.41
N PHE A 98 12.09 -13.11 16.08
CA PHE A 98 11.86 -11.73 15.69
C PHE A 98 13.10 -10.85 15.89
N LYS A 99 13.98 -11.19 16.84
CA LYS A 99 15.26 -10.52 17.05
C LYS A 99 16.10 -10.52 15.79
N THR A 100 16.22 -11.68 15.13
CA THR A 100 16.98 -11.81 13.88
C THR A 100 16.35 -10.99 12.76
N ILE A 101 15.02 -11.03 12.63
CA ILE A 101 14.27 -10.25 11.63
C ILE A 101 14.48 -8.76 11.88
N TYR A 102 14.27 -8.30 13.10
CA TYR A 102 14.41 -6.92 13.55
C TYR A 102 15.81 -6.36 13.22
N ALA A 103 16.85 -7.08 13.66
CA ALA A 103 18.23 -6.68 13.42
C ALA A 103 18.56 -6.60 11.92
N LYS A 104 18.06 -7.56 11.12
CA LYS A 104 18.32 -7.59 9.68
C LYS A 104 17.63 -6.47 8.92
N LEU A 105 16.38 -6.13 9.26
CA LEU A 105 15.66 -5.03 8.62
C LEU A 105 16.30 -3.67 8.90
N ILE A 106 16.89 -3.49 10.09
CA ILE A 106 17.69 -2.30 10.43
C ILE A 106 19.04 -2.32 9.68
N GLU A 107 19.75 -3.46 9.67
CA GLU A 107 21.05 -3.61 8.99
C GLU A 107 20.99 -3.21 7.51
N ILE A 108 19.95 -3.65 6.82
CA ILE A 108 19.76 -3.34 5.39
C ILE A 108 19.10 -1.98 5.13
N GLY A 109 18.87 -1.16 6.18
CA GLY A 109 18.33 0.19 6.08
C GLY A 109 16.85 0.26 5.68
N VAL A 110 16.11 -0.83 5.83
CA VAL A 110 14.67 -0.89 5.58
C VAL A 110 13.89 -0.30 6.75
N TRP A 111 14.34 -0.56 7.98
CA TRP A 111 13.84 0.05 9.18
C TRP A 111 14.86 1.06 9.73
N ASP A 112 14.38 2.21 10.19
CA ASP A 112 15.25 3.24 10.78
C ASP A 112 15.51 2.96 12.25
N LYS A 113 16.79 2.74 12.59
CA LYS A 113 17.23 2.49 13.95
C LYS A 113 16.82 3.58 14.94
N ASN A 114 16.76 4.86 14.50
CA ASN A 114 16.46 5.98 15.36
C ASN A 114 14.97 6.10 15.68
N SER A 115 14.12 5.49 14.85
CA SER A 115 12.67 5.48 15.05
C SER A 115 12.19 4.29 15.89
N LEU A 116 13.08 3.38 16.27
CA LEU A 116 12.73 2.13 16.93
C LEU A 116 13.48 1.97 18.27
N PRO A 117 12.86 1.32 19.29
CA PRO A 117 13.50 1.08 20.58
C PRO A 117 14.66 0.07 20.46
N GLU A 118 15.48 -0.04 21.48
CA GLU A 118 16.38 -1.18 21.60
C GLU A 118 15.59 -2.47 21.76
N TYR A 119 16.08 -3.55 21.13
CA TYR A 119 15.40 -4.83 21.17
C TYR A 119 15.39 -5.44 22.59
N SER A 120 14.23 -5.95 23.00
CA SER A 120 14.01 -6.59 24.30
C SER A 120 13.29 -7.94 24.16
N GLU A 121 13.32 -8.75 25.23
CA GLU A 121 12.53 -9.98 25.31
C GLU A 121 11.02 -9.72 25.30
N LYS A 122 10.59 -8.55 25.77
CA LYS A 122 9.19 -8.12 25.72
C LYS A 122 8.72 -7.95 24.26
N ILE A 123 9.55 -7.37 23.41
CA ILE A 123 9.27 -7.25 21.97
C ILE A 123 9.11 -8.62 21.31
N GLU A 124 9.93 -9.60 21.65
CA GLU A 124 9.78 -10.99 21.17
C GLU A 124 8.42 -11.59 21.59
N GLN A 125 8.03 -11.42 22.85
CA GLN A 125 6.75 -11.89 23.36
C GLN A 125 5.56 -11.23 22.66
N MET A 126 5.60 -9.92 22.46
CA MET A 126 4.59 -9.18 21.72
C MET A 126 4.42 -9.71 20.29
N TYR A 127 5.53 -9.94 19.59
CA TYR A 127 5.50 -10.48 18.24
C TYR A 127 4.92 -11.89 18.20
N ALA A 128 5.28 -12.73 19.16
CA ALA A 128 4.73 -14.10 19.26
C ALA A 128 3.20 -14.13 19.42
N GLU A 129 2.63 -13.12 20.06
CA GLU A 129 1.17 -12.96 20.14
C GLU A 129 0.57 -12.49 18.80
N ILE A 130 1.17 -11.47 18.19
CA ILE A 130 0.61 -10.83 16.99
C ILE A 130 0.63 -11.76 15.78
N ILE A 131 1.66 -12.60 15.63
CA ILE A 131 1.78 -13.55 14.51
C ILE A 131 0.67 -14.62 14.52
N THR A 132 -0.01 -14.80 15.65
CA THR A 132 -1.15 -15.75 15.75
C THR A 132 -2.42 -15.22 15.12
N VAL A 133 -2.54 -13.91 14.90
CA VAL A 133 -3.72 -13.29 14.31
C VAL A 133 -3.84 -13.68 12.84
N ARG A 134 -5.00 -14.22 12.46
CA ARG A 134 -5.27 -14.60 11.07
C ARG A 134 -5.72 -13.38 10.28
N LEU A 135 -5.04 -13.12 9.18
CA LEU A 135 -5.39 -12.06 8.23
C LEU A 135 -6.13 -12.64 7.03
N ASP A 136 -7.14 -11.93 6.56
CA ASP A 136 -7.85 -12.27 5.33
C ASP A 136 -7.02 -11.87 4.10
N TYR A 137 -7.32 -12.47 2.95
CA TYR A 137 -6.61 -12.23 1.70
C TYR A 137 -6.45 -10.73 1.38
N TRP A 138 -7.52 -9.95 1.52
CA TRP A 138 -7.50 -8.54 1.15
C TRP A 138 -6.60 -7.69 2.05
N GLN A 139 -6.48 -8.03 3.33
CA GLN A 139 -5.55 -7.39 4.25
C GLN A 139 -4.10 -7.65 3.82
N VAL A 140 -3.76 -8.90 3.50
CA VAL A 140 -2.43 -9.28 3.04
C VAL A 140 -2.12 -8.69 1.67
N LYS A 141 -3.06 -8.73 0.75
CA LYS A 141 -2.91 -8.18 -0.61
C LYS A 141 -2.69 -6.67 -0.58
N GLN A 142 -3.49 -5.95 0.18
CA GLN A 142 -3.33 -4.50 0.35
C GLN A 142 -1.99 -4.16 0.99
N TRP A 143 -1.53 -4.97 1.96
CA TRP A 143 -0.20 -4.82 2.55
C TRP A 143 0.88 -4.91 1.49
N VAL A 144 0.91 -6.00 0.73
CA VAL A 144 1.89 -6.26 -0.32
C VAL A 144 1.93 -5.15 -1.38
N GLU A 145 0.76 -4.67 -1.79
CA GLU A 145 0.66 -3.67 -2.85
C GLU A 145 1.04 -2.27 -2.39
N LYS A 146 0.63 -1.88 -1.18
CA LYS A 146 0.65 -0.48 -0.74
C LYS A 146 1.59 -0.17 0.41
N TYR A 147 1.83 -1.12 1.33
CA TYR A 147 2.44 -0.81 2.63
C TYR A 147 3.74 -1.54 2.93
N ALA A 148 3.93 -2.72 2.35
CA ALA A 148 5.12 -3.52 2.57
C ALA A 148 6.37 -2.84 2.03
N VAL A 149 7.44 -2.91 2.79
CA VAL A 149 8.76 -2.50 2.28
C VAL A 149 9.28 -3.52 1.28
N LYS A 150 9.89 -3.00 0.23
CA LYS A 150 10.45 -3.80 -0.87
C LYS A 150 11.93 -3.50 -1.05
N VAL A 151 12.72 -4.55 -1.19
CA VAL A 151 14.15 -4.47 -1.58
C VAL A 151 14.26 -5.01 -3.00
N ASP A 152 14.72 -4.18 -3.94
CA ASP A 152 14.76 -4.49 -5.38
C ASP A 152 13.42 -5.05 -5.92
N GLY A 153 12.30 -4.46 -5.48
CA GLY A 153 10.95 -4.86 -5.86
C GLY A 153 10.40 -6.10 -5.15
N VAL A 154 11.18 -6.75 -4.29
CA VAL A 154 10.76 -7.94 -3.53
C VAL A 154 10.31 -7.55 -2.13
N VAL A 155 9.13 -7.99 -1.72
CA VAL A 155 8.60 -7.77 -0.35
C VAL A 155 9.44 -8.53 0.67
N VAL A 156 9.88 -7.83 1.72
CA VAL A 156 10.76 -8.36 2.77
C VAL A 156 10.16 -8.35 4.17
N GLU A 157 8.88 -8.06 4.30
CA GLU A 157 8.15 -8.07 5.56
C GLU A 157 6.71 -8.55 5.40
N THR A 158 6.25 -9.39 6.31
CA THR A 158 4.82 -9.73 6.42
C THR A 158 4.03 -8.59 7.06
N PRO A 159 2.69 -8.57 6.94
CA PRO A 159 1.87 -7.60 7.66
C PRO A 159 2.14 -7.58 9.17
N HIS A 160 2.32 -8.75 9.79
CA HIS A 160 2.60 -8.84 11.23
C HIS A 160 3.91 -8.17 11.62
N ILE A 161 4.98 -8.39 10.83
CA ILE A 161 6.28 -7.72 11.01
C ILE A 161 6.08 -6.21 10.90
N GLY A 162 5.41 -5.75 9.85
CA GLY A 162 5.20 -4.32 9.63
C GLY A 162 4.32 -3.66 10.69
N TYR A 163 3.24 -4.30 11.15
CA TYR A 163 2.40 -3.79 12.22
C TYR A 163 3.17 -3.69 13.54
N MET A 164 4.03 -4.67 13.84
CA MET A 164 4.91 -4.59 14.99
C MET A 164 5.88 -3.43 14.88
N GLY A 165 6.56 -3.26 13.74
CA GLY A 165 7.48 -2.15 13.51
C GLY A 165 6.80 -0.78 13.63
N LEU A 166 5.56 -0.63 13.13
CA LEU A 166 4.77 0.58 13.27
C LEU A 166 4.44 0.91 14.74
N ALA A 167 3.99 -0.09 15.48
CA ALA A 167 3.65 0.09 16.89
C ALA A 167 4.88 0.46 17.73
N LEU A 168 6.01 -0.19 17.47
CA LEU A 168 7.28 0.12 18.13
C LEU A 168 7.79 1.53 17.79
N ALA A 169 7.62 1.98 16.55
CA ALA A 169 8.00 3.33 16.15
C ALA A 169 7.15 4.41 16.86
N LEU A 170 5.87 4.13 17.14
CA LEU A 170 4.97 5.09 17.79
C LEU A 170 5.07 5.10 19.32
N PHE A 171 5.22 3.94 19.93
CA PHE A 171 5.06 3.76 21.36
C PHE A 171 6.29 3.15 22.05
N GLY A 172 7.33 2.81 21.30
CA GLY A 172 8.51 2.16 21.87
C GLY A 172 8.22 0.76 22.42
N ASP A 173 8.99 0.32 23.41
CA ASP A 173 8.81 -0.96 24.09
C ASP A 173 7.83 -0.86 25.25
N THR A 174 6.54 -0.66 24.95
CA THR A 174 5.48 -0.46 25.95
C THR A 174 4.31 -1.41 25.74
N ASP A 175 3.39 -1.50 26.70
CA ASP A 175 2.17 -2.30 26.56
C ASP A 175 1.21 -1.66 25.54
N GLU A 176 1.25 -0.35 25.38
CA GLU A 176 0.50 0.37 24.34
C GLU A 176 0.95 -0.06 22.94
N ALA A 177 2.26 -0.28 22.72
CA ALA A 177 2.75 -0.82 21.46
C ALA A 177 2.15 -2.20 21.15
N ARG A 178 2.10 -3.09 22.15
CA ARG A 178 1.48 -4.41 22.03
C ARG A 178 0.01 -4.32 21.66
N GLU A 179 -0.76 -3.53 22.41
CA GLU A 179 -2.19 -3.35 22.16
C GLU A 179 -2.45 -2.74 20.77
N TYR A 180 -1.66 -1.75 20.39
CA TYR A 180 -1.78 -1.08 19.11
C TYR A 180 -1.49 -2.01 17.93
N ALA A 181 -0.40 -2.78 17.99
CA ALA A 181 -0.07 -3.78 16.97
C ALA A 181 -1.16 -4.86 16.85
N MET A 182 -1.72 -5.29 17.98
CA MET A 182 -2.83 -6.24 18.01
C MET A 182 -4.09 -5.64 17.36
N CYS A 183 -4.42 -4.38 17.63
CA CYS A 183 -5.54 -3.68 17.01
C CYS A 183 -5.37 -3.52 15.49
N LEU A 184 -4.15 -3.22 15.02
CA LEU A 184 -3.82 -3.21 13.58
C LEU A 184 -4.02 -4.58 12.94
N ALA A 185 -3.46 -5.63 13.54
CA ALA A 185 -3.57 -7.00 13.03
C ALA A 185 -5.02 -7.50 13.00
N GLN A 186 -5.81 -7.16 14.00
CA GLN A 186 -7.24 -7.51 14.07
C GLN A 186 -8.13 -6.62 13.18
N GLY A 187 -7.58 -5.62 12.51
CA GLY A 187 -8.34 -4.69 11.67
C GLY A 187 -9.28 -3.75 12.45
N LYS A 188 -9.06 -3.59 13.77
CA LYS A 188 -9.85 -2.69 14.63
C LYS A 188 -9.52 -1.22 14.39
N ILE A 189 -8.28 -0.95 14.00
CA ILE A 189 -7.78 0.37 13.63
C ILE A 189 -7.03 0.26 12.30
N ASN A 190 -6.94 1.38 11.61
CA ASN A 190 -6.14 1.53 10.41
C ASN A 190 -5.45 2.89 10.44
N LEU A 191 -4.36 3.02 9.69
CA LEU A 191 -3.61 4.26 9.56
C LEU A 191 -3.66 4.76 8.12
N PRO A 192 -3.47 6.07 7.89
CA PRO A 192 -3.29 6.59 6.56
C PRO A 192 -2.05 5.99 5.89
N THR A 193 -2.10 5.83 4.58
CA THR A 193 -1.04 5.18 3.78
C THR A 193 0.38 5.70 4.08
N PRO A 194 0.63 7.02 4.21
CA PRO A 194 1.97 7.50 4.53
C PRO A 194 2.49 7.01 5.88
N ALA A 195 1.63 6.90 6.89
CA ALA A 195 2.00 6.37 8.20
C ALA A 195 2.33 4.87 8.13
N LEU A 196 1.48 4.08 7.43
CA LEU A 196 1.72 2.65 7.22
C LEU A 196 3.01 2.37 6.44
N ASN A 197 3.41 3.26 5.53
CA ASN A 197 4.64 3.09 4.75
C ASN A 197 5.88 3.60 5.49
N GLY A 198 5.76 4.70 6.25
CA GLY A 198 6.90 5.56 6.59
C GLY A 198 7.40 5.42 8.01
N LEU A 199 6.53 5.32 9.01
CA LEU A 199 6.92 5.50 10.42
C LEU A 199 8.10 4.62 10.86
N ARG A 200 8.07 3.32 10.53
CA ARG A 200 9.17 2.39 10.88
C ARG A 200 10.45 2.60 10.08
N ASN A 201 10.34 3.37 8.98
CA ASN A 201 11.46 3.67 8.08
C ASN A 201 12.05 5.07 8.34
N GLY A 202 11.58 5.77 9.37
CA GLY A 202 12.00 7.14 9.69
C GLY A 202 11.33 8.23 8.85
N ASP A 203 10.34 7.90 8.02
CA ASP A 203 9.56 8.87 7.25
C ASP A 203 8.32 9.30 8.06
N TRP A 204 8.40 10.45 8.69
CA TRP A 204 7.36 11.01 9.55
C TRP A 204 6.37 11.92 8.79
N ASP A 205 6.45 12.00 7.47
CA ASP A 205 5.46 12.69 6.64
C ASP A 205 4.16 11.87 6.54
N THR A 206 3.39 11.85 7.64
CA THR A 206 2.23 10.95 7.83
C THR A 206 0.91 11.51 7.36
N ILE A 207 0.86 12.77 6.90
CA ILE A 207 -0.37 13.43 6.42
C ILE A 207 -0.76 12.85 5.06
N SER A 208 -1.95 12.25 5.01
CA SER A 208 -2.47 11.62 3.78
C SER A 208 -3.23 12.57 2.89
N CYS A 209 -3.94 13.52 3.47
CA CYS A 209 -4.78 14.48 2.76
C CYS A 209 -4.77 15.83 3.49
N CYS A 210 -4.89 16.91 2.73
CA CYS A 210 -5.09 18.24 3.30
C CYS A 210 -6.18 18.99 2.53
N VAL A 211 -6.85 19.89 3.23
CA VAL A 211 -7.85 20.81 2.65
C VAL A 211 -7.27 22.21 2.67
N ILE A 212 -7.37 22.89 1.55
CA ILE A 212 -6.86 24.25 1.33
C ILE A 212 -8.03 25.12 0.87
N SER A 213 -8.17 26.31 1.43
CA SER A 213 -9.11 27.32 0.97
C SER A 213 -8.34 28.53 0.45
N ALA A 214 -8.66 28.97 -0.74
CA ALA A 214 -8.05 30.13 -1.40
C ALA A 214 -9.07 31.26 -1.57
N GLY A 215 -8.77 32.43 -1.01
CA GLY A 215 -9.56 33.64 -1.17
C GLY A 215 -9.30 34.38 -2.50
N ASP A 216 -10.05 35.44 -2.73
CA ASP A 216 -10.07 36.21 -3.98
C ASP A 216 -8.96 37.28 -4.05
N ASN A 217 -7.72 36.87 -3.88
CA ASN A 217 -6.54 37.72 -4.09
C ASN A 217 -5.33 36.86 -4.54
N VAL A 218 -4.36 37.51 -5.18
CA VAL A 218 -3.20 36.88 -5.79
C VAL A 218 -2.36 36.15 -4.76
N GLU A 219 -2.20 36.72 -3.57
CA GLU A 219 -1.40 36.17 -2.48
C GLU A 219 -2.03 34.86 -1.97
N SER A 220 -3.36 34.86 -1.76
CA SER A 220 -4.07 33.65 -1.29
C SER A 220 -4.08 32.55 -2.33
N ILE A 221 -4.32 32.86 -3.59
CA ILE A 221 -4.28 31.89 -4.69
C ILE A 221 -2.88 31.33 -4.85
N GLY A 222 -1.84 32.19 -4.84
CA GLY A 222 -0.45 31.77 -4.93
C GLY A 222 -0.02 30.90 -3.74
N ALA A 223 -0.41 31.26 -2.53
CA ALA A 223 -0.16 30.46 -1.33
C ALA A 223 -0.83 29.08 -1.39
N ALA A 224 -2.09 29.03 -1.84
CA ALA A 224 -2.84 27.79 -1.98
C ALA A 224 -2.18 26.85 -3.00
N ASN A 225 -1.77 27.35 -4.15
CA ASN A 225 -1.04 26.59 -5.16
C ASN A 225 0.30 26.10 -4.64
N TYR A 226 1.07 26.94 -3.97
CA TYR A 226 2.34 26.54 -3.34
C TYR A 226 2.14 25.42 -2.29
N LEU A 227 1.09 25.51 -1.47
CA LEU A 227 0.77 24.47 -0.51
C LEU A 227 0.36 23.17 -1.21
N ALA A 228 -0.46 23.23 -2.25
CA ALA A 228 -0.84 22.07 -3.04
C ALA A 228 0.38 21.37 -3.64
N TYR A 229 1.31 22.13 -4.21
CA TYR A 229 2.60 21.63 -4.72
C TYR A 229 3.43 20.95 -3.63
N ARG A 230 3.63 21.62 -2.48
CA ARG A 230 4.41 21.10 -1.34
C ARG A 230 3.81 19.84 -0.74
N MET A 231 2.49 19.84 -0.52
CA MET A 231 1.81 18.72 0.11
C MET A 231 1.74 17.50 -0.81
N THR A 232 1.60 17.71 -2.12
CA THR A 232 1.71 16.62 -3.10
C THR A 232 3.10 15.98 -3.08
N ALA A 233 4.17 16.78 -3.01
CA ALA A 233 5.54 16.27 -2.85
C ALA A 233 5.72 15.42 -1.58
N LYS A 234 4.94 15.71 -0.53
CA LYS A 234 4.88 14.95 0.75
C LYS A 234 3.85 13.81 0.74
N LYS A 235 3.38 13.38 -0.43
CA LYS A 235 2.44 12.26 -0.62
C LYS A 235 0.99 12.52 -0.18
N ALA A 236 0.62 13.77 0.13
CA ALA A 236 -0.76 14.11 0.48
C ALA A 236 -1.65 14.29 -0.77
N GLY A 237 -2.90 13.82 -0.67
CA GLY A 237 -3.97 14.23 -1.58
C GLY A 237 -4.47 15.63 -1.23
N ILE A 238 -4.93 16.39 -2.22
CA ILE A 238 -5.33 17.78 -2.05
C ILE A 238 -6.83 17.91 -2.26
N GLY A 239 -7.53 18.47 -1.28
CA GLY A 239 -8.84 19.08 -1.44
C GLY A 239 -8.68 20.60 -1.46
N ILE A 240 -9.19 21.28 -2.47
CA ILE A 240 -9.02 22.72 -2.57
C ILE A 240 -10.33 23.40 -2.96
N GLU A 241 -10.62 24.54 -2.34
CA GLU A 241 -11.71 25.44 -2.67
C GLU A 241 -11.15 26.79 -3.09
N TYR A 242 -11.59 27.29 -4.24
CA TYR A 242 -11.30 28.65 -4.71
C TYR A 242 -12.55 29.51 -4.62
N THR A 243 -12.57 30.42 -3.65
CA THR A 243 -13.65 31.43 -3.49
C THR A 243 -13.32 32.69 -4.29
N THR A 244 -12.80 32.53 -5.49
CA THR A 244 -12.43 33.62 -6.38
C THR A 244 -13.64 34.13 -7.15
N ARG A 245 -13.56 35.38 -7.60
CA ARG A 245 -14.54 35.95 -8.51
C ARG A 245 -14.65 35.17 -9.83
N SER A 246 -15.74 35.38 -10.55
CA SER A 246 -16.05 34.68 -11.78
C SER A 246 -15.46 35.36 -13.02
N LYS A 247 -15.52 34.69 -14.15
CA LYS A 247 -15.12 35.25 -15.45
C LYS A 247 -15.95 36.46 -15.79
N GLY A 248 -15.27 37.55 -16.25
CA GLY A 248 -15.90 38.83 -16.58
C GLY A 248 -16.04 39.79 -15.39
N ASP A 249 -15.83 39.32 -14.16
CA ASP A 249 -15.84 40.20 -13.00
C ASP A 249 -14.73 41.26 -13.08
N SER A 250 -15.05 42.46 -12.61
CA SER A 250 -14.12 43.60 -12.66
C SER A 250 -12.92 43.43 -11.75
N VAL A 251 -11.73 43.67 -12.28
CA VAL A 251 -10.45 43.68 -11.55
C VAL A 251 -9.80 45.06 -11.74
N LYS A 252 -9.04 45.53 -10.75
CA LYS A 252 -8.32 46.80 -10.77
C LYS A 252 -9.22 47.98 -11.15
N GLN A 253 -10.37 48.11 -10.48
CA GLN A 253 -11.34 49.20 -10.69
C GLN A 253 -11.88 49.26 -12.12
N GLY A 254 -12.17 48.11 -12.72
CA GLY A 254 -12.75 48.01 -14.07
C GLY A 254 -11.74 48.07 -15.22
N ARG A 255 -10.44 48.08 -14.93
CA ARG A 255 -9.43 48.13 -15.99
C ARG A 255 -9.16 46.77 -16.67
N ILE A 256 -9.48 45.68 -15.98
CA ILE A 256 -9.29 44.30 -16.49
C ILE A 256 -10.50 43.48 -16.06
N GLU A 257 -10.83 42.47 -16.83
CA GLU A 257 -11.80 41.42 -16.47
C GLU A 257 -11.09 40.18 -15.96
N HIS A 258 -11.68 39.52 -14.95
CA HIS A 258 -11.18 38.27 -14.42
C HIS A 258 -11.36 37.14 -15.44
N LEU A 259 -10.36 36.27 -15.56
CA LEU A 259 -10.39 35.16 -16.52
C LEU A 259 -11.19 33.95 -16.04
N GLY A 260 -11.70 34.01 -14.80
CA GLY A 260 -12.45 32.92 -14.18
C GLY A 260 -11.60 31.86 -13.50
N LYS A 261 -12.24 30.79 -13.06
CA LYS A 261 -11.62 29.69 -12.29
C LYS A 261 -10.89 28.68 -13.17
N HIS A 262 -11.27 28.53 -14.42
CA HIS A 262 -10.70 27.52 -15.31
C HIS A 262 -9.17 27.59 -15.46
N PRO A 263 -8.52 28.75 -15.65
CA PRO A 263 -7.05 28.85 -15.70
C PRO A 263 -6.39 28.44 -14.38
N ILE A 264 -7.02 28.78 -13.24
CA ILE A 264 -6.52 28.44 -11.91
C ILE A 264 -6.54 26.90 -11.73
N LEU A 265 -7.65 26.25 -12.08
CA LEU A 265 -7.80 24.79 -12.00
C LEU A 265 -6.81 24.06 -12.92
N LYS A 266 -6.54 24.57 -14.11
CA LYS A 266 -5.50 24.02 -14.99
C LYS A 266 -4.09 24.14 -14.40
N THR A 267 -3.81 25.21 -13.70
CA THR A 267 -2.53 25.38 -13.00
C THR A 267 -2.40 24.34 -11.88
N LEU A 268 -3.43 24.20 -11.06
CA LEU A 268 -3.47 23.19 -9.99
C LEU A 268 -3.25 21.76 -10.53
N ASP A 269 -3.92 21.39 -11.61
CA ASP A 269 -3.76 20.06 -12.23
C ASP A 269 -2.31 19.80 -12.66
N ARG A 270 -1.66 20.77 -13.24
CA ARG A 270 -0.24 20.68 -13.64
C ARG A 270 0.69 20.57 -12.43
N GLU A 271 0.45 21.37 -11.40
CA GLU A 271 1.27 21.39 -10.18
C GLU A 271 1.26 20.04 -9.48
N VAL A 272 0.07 19.45 -9.25
CA VAL A 272 -0.02 18.14 -8.57
C VAL A 272 0.54 17.01 -9.43
N LYS A 273 0.40 17.06 -10.75
CA LYS A 273 1.00 16.07 -11.67
C LYS A 273 2.51 16.17 -11.73
N THR A 274 3.09 17.37 -11.65
CA THR A 274 4.53 17.58 -11.64
C THR A 274 5.21 16.93 -10.43
N MET A 275 4.55 16.91 -9.28
CA MET A 275 5.07 16.34 -8.03
C MET A 275 4.64 14.89 -7.79
N THR A 276 4.07 14.24 -8.79
CA THR A 276 3.67 12.83 -8.72
C THR A 276 4.87 11.94 -8.40
N GLN A 277 4.67 11.03 -7.45
CA GLN A 277 5.67 10.02 -7.08
C GLN A 277 5.36 8.67 -7.75
N ILE A 278 6.39 7.85 -7.93
CA ILE A 278 6.28 6.52 -8.59
C ILE A 278 5.23 5.62 -7.91
N THR A 279 5.11 5.71 -6.58
CA THR A 279 4.20 4.86 -5.79
C THR A 279 2.83 5.47 -5.55
N ARG A 280 2.67 6.78 -5.74
CA ARG A 280 1.40 7.49 -5.53
C ARG A 280 1.33 8.70 -6.47
N GLY A 281 0.34 8.67 -7.38
CA GLY A 281 0.05 9.80 -8.27
C GLY A 281 -0.41 11.03 -7.48
N GLY A 282 0.03 12.22 -7.90
CA GLY A 282 -0.53 13.48 -7.40
C GLY A 282 -1.99 13.60 -7.84
N ASN A 283 -2.88 13.95 -6.89
CA ASN A 283 -4.30 14.13 -7.17
C ASN A 283 -4.86 15.29 -6.35
N ALA A 284 -5.70 16.10 -6.99
CA ALA A 284 -6.41 17.20 -6.35
C ALA A 284 -7.90 17.13 -6.69
N THR A 285 -8.73 17.40 -5.70
CA THR A 285 -10.18 17.59 -5.87
C THR A 285 -10.50 19.06 -5.64
N ALA A 286 -10.93 19.76 -6.67
CA ALA A 286 -11.42 21.13 -6.54
C ALA A 286 -12.92 21.12 -6.20
N THR A 287 -13.29 21.84 -5.15
CA THR A 287 -14.69 22.05 -4.76
C THR A 287 -15.16 23.39 -5.26
N ILE A 288 -16.30 23.39 -5.96
CA ILE A 288 -16.93 24.59 -6.51
C ILE A 288 -18.41 24.57 -6.10
N LEU A 289 -18.92 25.70 -5.67
CA LEU A 289 -20.33 25.80 -5.30
C LEU A 289 -21.24 25.60 -6.53
N CYS A 290 -22.34 24.86 -6.39
CA CYS A 290 -23.29 24.62 -7.48
C CYS A 290 -24.03 25.88 -7.94
N ILE A 291 -23.98 26.94 -7.14
CA ILE A 291 -24.54 28.27 -7.49
C ILE A 291 -23.50 29.21 -8.13
N ASP A 292 -22.27 28.70 -8.37
CA ASP A 292 -21.22 29.48 -9.02
C ASP A 292 -21.66 29.87 -10.46
N PRO A 293 -21.53 31.13 -10.88
CA PRO A 293 -21.91 31.55 -12.24
C PRO A 293 -21.17 30.81 -13.38
N GLU A 294 -20.02 30.21 -13.11
CA GLU A 294 -19.22 29.45 -14.08
C GLU A 294 -19.49 27.95 -14.06
N ILE A 295 -20.36 27.43 -13.17
CA ILE A 295 -20.48 26.00 -12.88
C ILE A 295 -20.78 25.18 -14.14
N GLU A 296 -21.64 25.61 -15.02
CA GLU A 296 -21.97 24.89 -16.26
C GLU A 296 -20.73 24.72 -17.17
N ASN A 297 -19.90 25.77 -17.29
CA ASN A 297 -18.68 25.73 -18.08
C ASN A 297 -17.59 24.84 -17.40
N LEU A 298 -17.58 24.78 -16.08
CA LEU A 298 -16.57 24.00 -15.32
C LEU A 298 -16.91 22.51 -15.26
N ILE A 299 -18.17 22.11 -15.38
CA ILE A 299 -18.60 20.70 -15.49
C ILE A 299 -18.19 20.08 -16.83
N LEU A 300 -18.06 20.90 -17.88
CA LEU A 300 -17.76 20.45 -19.23
C LEU A 300 -16.25 20.37 -19.55
N VAL A 301 -15.40 20.67 -18.58
CA VAL A 301 -13.93 20.63 -18.69
C VAL A 301 -13.39 19.37 -18.07
#